data_93d9b648d89b98d11c214c0564c88568
#
_entry.id   93d9b648d89b98d11c214c0564c88568
#
_cell.length_a   1.000
_cell.length_b   1.000
_cell.length_c   1.000
_cell.angle_alpha   90.00
_cell.angle_beta   90.00
_cell.angle_gamma   90.00
#
_symmetry.space_group_name_H-M   'P 1'
#
loop_
_entity.id
_entity.type
_entity.pdbx_description
1 polymer ?
#
loop_
_entity_poly.entity_id
_entity_poly.type
_entity_poly.pdbx_seq_one_letter_code
_entity_poly.pdbx_strand_id
1 'polypeptide(L)'
;GFCSNSDKFYYATNRIIGTVIGIIVGVLVNYFISSPNVWEDFILSARSCYRSSNLVLKQILFGEKVDLSEFNRELASATKLYKLLEKEADTPFQYRYKKISREKRIMSLIESISVRLEVVENMNADHFSFEVSQEALKRYDLEEEYSSDLDVEDRVYNYHIEYILKYMDQLKEEIENIKVK
;
A
#
# COMPACT_ATOMS: atom_id res chain seq x y z
N GLY A 1 -70.42 0.16 6.60
CA GLY A 1 -69.28 -0.67 6.39
C GLY A 1 -68.30 -0.56 7.55
N PHE A 2 -68.43 -1.47 8.56
CA PHE A 2 -67.45 -1.62 9.62
C PHE A 2 -66.22 -2.34 9.05
N CYS A 3 -65.21 -1.60 8.61
CA CYS A 3 -63.89 -2.21 8.46
C CYS A 3 -63.39 -2.61 9.84
N SER A 4 -63.34 -3.89 10.10
CA SER A 4 -62.94 -4.48 11.38
C SER A 4 -61.57 -3.91 11.79
N ASN A 5 -61.41 -3.57 13.06
CA ASN A 5 -60.14 -3.12 13.64
C ASN A 5 -59.01 -4.13 13.40
N SER A 6 -59.37 -5.42 13.24
CA SER A 6 -58.45 -6.51 12.89
C SER A 6 -57.81 -6.36 11.49
N ASP A 7 -58.56 -5.86 10.49
CA ASP A 7 -58.05 -5.70 9.12
C ASP A 7 -57.01 -4.59 9.03
N LYS A 8 -57.24 -3.50 9.77
CA LYS A 8 -56.27 -2.39 9.88
C LYS A 8 -54.99 -2.82 10.59
N PHE A 9 -55.12 -3.62 11.64
CA PHE A 9 -53.97 -4.14 12.40
C PHE A 9 -53.18 -5.13 11.54
N TYR A 10 -53.84 -6.04 10.84
CA TYR A 10 -53.20 -6.97 9.91
C TYR A 10 -52.47 -6.29 8.78
N TYR A 11 -53.06 -5.25 8.18
CA TYR A 11 -52.41 -4.44 7.15
C TYR A 11 -51.16 -3.70 7.68
N ALA A 12 -51.26 -3.10 8.85
CA ALA A 12 -50.15 -2.39 9.49
C ALA A 12 -48.99 -3.36 9.81
N THR A 13 -49.30 -4.54 10.34
CA THR A 13 -48.29 -5.59 10.63
C THR A 13 -47.58 -6.09 9.40
N ASN A 14 -48.30 -6.38 8.33
CA ASN A 14 -47.71 -6.81 7.07
C ASN A 14 -46.79 -5.75 6.45
N ARG A 15 -47.13 -4.47 6.60
CA ARG A 15 -46.29 -3.36 6.10
C ARG A 15 -44.99 -3.22 6.90
N ILE A 16 -45.06 -3.42 8.25
CA ILE A 16 -43.87 -3.40 9.11
C ILE A 16 -42.98 -4.59 8.76
N ILE A 17 -43.51 -5.79 8.61
CA ILE A 17 -42.74 -6.99 8.25
C ILE A 17 -42.08 -6.80 6.89
N GLY A 18 -42.80 -6.31 5.87
CA GLY A 18 -42.26 -6.04 4.55
C GLY A 18 -41.09 -5.01 4.58
N THR A 19 -41.24 -3.96 5.41
CA THR A 19 -40.18 -2.95 5.59
C THR A 19 -38.94 -3.55 6.26
N VAL A 20 -39.12 -4.37 7.30
CA VAL A 20 -38.01 -5.04 8.00
C VAL A 20 -37.27 -5.99 7.04
N ILE A 21 -38.01 -6.80 6.29
CA ILE A 21 -37.42 -7.71 5.30
C ILE A 21 -36.68 -6.90 4.24
N GLY A 22 -37.24 -5.80 3.74
CA GLY A 22 -36.57 -4.91 2.76
C GLY A 22 -35.26 -4.33 3.28
N ILE A 23 -35.22 -3.90 4.55
CA ILE A 23 -34.00 -3.39 5.19
C ILE A 23 -32.96 -4.52 5.32
N ILE A 24 -33.36 -5.71 5.79
CA ILE A 24 -32.46 -6.86 5.91
C ILE A 24 -31.87 -7.23 4.56
N VAL A 25 -32.70 -7.36 3.52
CA VAL A 25 -32.24 -7.67 2.15
C VAL A 25 -31.31 -6.56 1.63
N GLY A 26 -31.67 -5.30 1.83
CA GLY A 26 -30.84 -4.17 1.42
C GLY A 26 -29.46 -4.17 2.08
N VAL A 27 -29.40 -4.45 3.38
CA VAL A 27 -28.13 -4.61 4.13
C VAL A 27 -27.32 -5.80 3.62
N LEU A 28 -27.97 -6.95 3.39
CA LEU A 28 -27.31 -8.14 2.85
C LEU A 28 -26.75 -7.91 1.44
N VAL A 29 -27.53 -7.31 0.56
CA VAL A 29 -27.11 -6.96 -0.80
C VAL A 29 -25.92 -6.01 -0.76
N ASN A 30 -25.99 -4.96 0.03
CA ASN A 30 -24.89 -4.01 0.19
C ASN A 30 -23.63 -4.68 0.75
N TYR A 31 -23.80 -5.59 1.72
CA TYR A 31 -22.70 -6.32 2.33
C TYR A 31 -22.03 -7.32 1.37
N PHE A 32 -22.81 -8.06 0.57
CA PHE A 32 -22.28 -9.13 -0.29
C PHE A 32 -21.87 -8.65 -1.69
N ILE A 33 -22.53 -7.61 -2.23
CA ILE A 33 -22.30 -7.15 -3.61
C ILE A 33 -21.39 -5.93 -3.67
N SER A 34 -21.47 -5.04 -2.69
CA SER A 34 -20.72 -3.77 -2.69
C SER A 34 -19.50 -3.77 -1.77
N SER A 35 -19.10 -4.92 -1.20
CA SER A 35 -17.89 -4.98 -0.39
C SER A 35 -16.68 -4.80 -1.32
N PRO A 36 -16.02 -3.63 -1.35
CA PRO A 36 -14.79 -3.45 -2.12
C PRO A 36 -13.78 -4.45 -1.59
N ASN A 37 -13.01 -5.06 -2.48
CA ASN A 37 -11.95 -5.97 -2.07
C ASN A 37 -10.74 -5.17 -1.59
N VAL A 38 -10.88 -4.55 -0.41
CA VAL A 38 -9.87 -3.65 0.19
C VAL A 38 -8.49 -4.29 0.20
N TRP A 39 -8.42 -5.61 0.34
CA TRP A 39 -7.17 -6.33 0.30
C TRP A 39 -6.51 -6.33 -1.09
N GLU A 40 -7.28 -6.58 -2.15
CA GLU A 40 -6.75 -6.53 -3.52
C GLU A 40 -6.31 -5.11 -3.88
N ASP A 41 -7.12 -4.11 -3.52
CA ASP A 41 -6.79 -2.70 -3.74
C ASP A 41 -5.52 -2.29 -2.98
N PHE A 42 -5.33 -2.78 -1.75
CA PHE A 42 -4.09 -2.56 -0.99
C PHE A 42 -2.87 -3.17 -1.71
N ILE A 43 -2.97 -4.41 -2.18
CA ILE A 43 -1.86 -5.06 -2.90
C ILE A 43 -1.55 -4.35 -4.22
N LEU A 44 -2.56 -3.89 -4.94
CA LEU A 44 -2.36 -3.09 -6.15
C LEU A 44 -1.67 -1.76 -5.84
N SER A 45 -2.10 -1.07 -4.76
CA SER A 45 -1.46 0.17 -4.30
C SER A 45 -0.01 -0.07 -3.84
N ALA A 46 0.27 -1.18 -3.15
CA ALA A 46 1.63 -1.56 -2.77
C ALA A 46 2.53 -1.83 -4.00
N ARG A 47 1.99 -2.45 -5.06
CA ARG A 47 2.69 -2.62 -6.34
C ARG A 47 2.97 -1.28 -7.01
N SER A 48 2.03 -0.34 -6.93
CA SER A 48 2.24 1.02 -7.45
C SER A 48 3.31 1.76 -6.66
N CYS A 49 3.34 1.65 -5.33
CA CYS A 49 4.42 2.19 -4.49
C CYS A 49 5.79 1.60 -4.88
N TYR A 50 5.88 0.28 -5.08
CA TYR A 50 7.13 -0.34 -5.56
C TYR A 50 7.58 0.21 -6.90
N ARG A 51 6.66 0.39 -7.86
CA ARG A 51 6.97 0.90 -9.19
C ARG A 51 7.43 2.36 -9.14
N SER A 52 6.71 3.21 -8.41
CA SER A 52 7.06 4.62 -8.27
C SER A 52 8.37 4.82 -7.49
N SER A 53 8.63 4.03 -6.42
CA SER A 53 9.91 4.07 -5.73
C SER A 53 11.08 3.65 -6.64
N ASN A 54 10.87 2.69 -7.54
CA ASN A 54 11.87 2.28 -8.52
C ASN A 54 12.18 3.40 -9.54
N LEU A 55 11.18 4.16 -9.96
CA LEU A 55 11.37 5.32 -10.84
C LEU A 55 12.12 6.44 -10.13
N VAL A 56 11.74 6.76 -8.89
CA VAL A 56 12.43 7.77 -8.07
C VAL A 56 13.88 7.38 -7.83
N LEU A 57 14.14 6.14 -7.43
CA LEU A 57 15.51 5.68 -7.22
C LEU A 57 16.34 5.75 -8.50
N LYS A 58 15.75 5.42 -9.65
CA LYS A 58 16.41 5.60 -10.95
C LYS A 58 16.77 7.07 -11.20
N GLN A 59 15.86 8.02 -10.97
CA GLN A 59 16.15 9.45 -11.10
C GLN A 59 17.32 9.88 -10.21
N ILE A 60 17.34 9.43 -8.95
CA ILE A 60 18.43 9.70 -8.01
C ILE A 60 19.76 9.18 -8.55
N LEU A 61 19.80 7.91 -8.98
CA LEU A 61 21.02 7.26 -9.46
C LEU A 61 21.58 7.87 -10.76
N PHE A 62 20.71 8.45 -11.60
CA PHE A 62 21.13 9.13 -12.84
C PHE A 62 21.35 10.63 -12.66
N GLY A 63 21.26 11.18 -11.43
CA GLY A 63 21.39 12.60 -11.19
C GLY A 63 20.28 13.45 -11.82
N GLU A 64 19.13 12.84 -12.12
CA GLU A 64 17.98 13.54 -12.67
C GLU A 64 17.23 14.30 -11.56
N LYS A 65 16.39 15.26 -11.97
CA LYS A 65 15.53 15.95 -11.00
C LYS A 65 14.53 14.98 -10.38
N VAL A 66 14.65 14.77 -9.08
CA VAL A 66 13.79 13.88 -8.30
C VAL A 66 12.39 14.46 -8.16
N ASP A 67 11.37 13.63 -8.35
CA ASP A 67 9.97 13.98 -8.11
C ASP A 67 9.28 12.88 -7.29
N LEU A 68 9.08 13.16 -6.00
CA LEU A 68 8.40 12.26 -5.07
C LEU A 68 6.87 12.33 -5.12
N SER A 69 6.28 13.22 -5.93
CA SER A 69 4.83 13.50 -5.89
C SER A 69 3.98 12.26 -6.19
N GLU A 70 4.36 11.47 -7.18
CA GLU A 70 3.67 10.23 -7.54
C GLU A 70 3.82 9.18 -6.44
N PHE A 71 5.03 8.97 -5.95
CA PHE A 71 5.28 8.04 -4.86
C PHE A 71 4.49 8.40 -3.59
N ASN A 72 4.46 9.67 -3.21
CA ASN A 72 3.73 10.15 -2.04
C ASN A 72 2.21 9.98 -2.19
N ARG A 73 1.68 10.14 -3.40
CA ARG A 73 0.27 9.86 -3.69
C ARG A 73 -0.06 8.37 -3.50
N GLU A 74 0.77 7.48 -4.03
CA GLU A 74 0.57 6.04 -3.90
C GLU A 74 0.76 5.57 -2.44
N LEU A 75 1.72 6.14 -1.72
CA LEU A 75 1.92 5.90 -0.28
C LEU A 75 0.69 6.30 0.53
N ALA A 76 0.10 7.47 0.27
CA ALA A 76 -1.12 7.91 0.93
C ALA A 76 -2.29 6.96 0.65
N SER A 77 -2.41 6.46 -0.59
CA SER A 77 -3.41 5.46 -0.97
C SER A 77 -3.21 4.14 -0.21
N ALA A 78 -1.99 3.60 -0.22
CA ALA A 78 -1.64 2.37 0.49
C ALA A 78 -1.91 2.49 1.99
N THR A 79 -1.53 3.62 2.61
CA THR A 79 -1.77 3.90 4.03
C THR A 79 -3.27 3.92 4.36
N LYS A 80 -4.08 4.55 3.51
CA LYS A 80 -5.53 4.60 3.69
C LYS A 80 -6.15 3.20 3.63
N LEU A 81 -5.75 2.41 2.63
CA LEU A 81 -6.26 1.03 2.44
C LEU A 81 -5.79 0.12 3.58
N TYR A 82 -4.54 0.25 4.02
CA TYR A 82 -4.03 -0.50 5.17
C TYR A 82 -4.83 -0.22 6.46
N LYS A 83 -5.14 1.05 6.75
CA LYS A 83 -5.99 1.43 7.90
C LYS A 83 -7.41 0.84 7.80
N LEU A 84 -7.95 0.69 6.60
CA LEU A 84 -9.23 0.01 6.40
C LEU A 84 -9.11 -1.49 6.70
N LEU A 85 -8.04 -2.14 6.24
CA LEU A 85 -7.77 -3.56 6.56
C LEU A 85 -7.59 -3.80 8.07
N GLU A 86 -6.87 -2.92 8.78
CA GLU A 86 -6.76 -3.00 10.24
C GLU A 86 -8.13 -2.93 10.91
N LYS A 87 -8.95 -1.96 10.50
CA LYS A 87 -10.30 -1.80 11.04
C LYS A 87 -11.19 -3.00 10.73
N GLU A 88 -11.08 -3.60 9.55
CA GLU A 88 -11.81 -4.80 9.19
C GLU A 88 -11.35 -6.02 10.00
N ALA A 89 -10.05 -6.15 10.25
CA ALA A 89 -9.48 -7.25 11.03
C ALA A 89 -9.96 -7.23 12.51
N ASP A 90 -10.23 -6.05 13.05
CA ASP A 90 -10.72 -5.87 14.43
C ASP A 90 -12.22 -6.14 14.57
N THR A 91 -12.96 -6.34 13.47
CA THR A 91 -14.40 -6.62 13.54
C THR A 91 -14.68 -8.09 13.81
N PRO A 92 -15.56 -8.45 14.80
CA PRO A 92 -15.76 -9.84 15.23
C PRO A 92 -16.44 -10.74 14.18
N PHE A 93 -17.00 -10.17 13.12
CA PHE A 93 -17.76 -10.89 12.09
C PHE A 93 -16.98 -11.22 10.82
N GLN A 94 -15.77 -10.70 10.65
CA GLN A 94 -14.97 -10.94 9.45
C GLN A 94 -13.84 -11.94 9.71
N TYR A 95 -14.12 -13.23 9.53
CA TYR A 95 -13.13 -14.31 9.56
C TYR A 95 -12.04 -14.20 8.48
N ARG A 96 -12.20 -13.30 7.51
CA ARG A 96 -11.36 -13.23 6.30
C ARG A 96 -9.97 -12.67 6.57
N TYR A 97 -9.80 -11.80 7.56
CA TYR A 97 -8.54 -11.07 7.80
C TYR A 97 -8.01 -11.24 9.23
N LYS A 98 -8.15 -12.43 9.79
CA LYS A 98 -7.74 -12.70 11.17
C LYS A 98 -6.24 -12.48 11.44
N LYS A 99 -5.42 -12.26 10.39
CA LYS A 99 -4.00 -12.03 10.50
C LYS A 99 -3.48 -11.17 9.35
N ILE A 100 -3.35 -9.87 9.60
CA ILE A 100 -2.78 -8.87 8.68
C ILE A 100 -1.27 -8.68 8.85
N SER A 101 -0.56 -9.69 9.36
CA SER A 101 0.87 -9.58 9.66
C SER A 101 1.73 -9.33 8.43
N ARG A 102 1.31 -9.84 7.27
CA ARG A 102 1.98 -9.65 5.99
C ARG A 102 1.75 -8.25 5.44
N GLU A 103 0.52 -7.79 5.47
CA GLU A 103 0.12 -6.44 5.05
C GLU A 103 0.83 -5.39 5.91
N LYS A 104 0.95 -5.63 7.21
CA LYS A 104 1.74 -4.81 8.13
C LYS A 104 3.22 -4.76 7.73
N ARG A 105 3.80 -5.90 7.35
CA ARG A 105 5.19 -5.97 6.87
C ARG A 105 5.37 -5.21 5.56
N ILE A 106 4.46 -5.39 4.59
CA ILE A 106 4.45 -4.65 3.33
C ILE A 106 4.39 -3.14 3.61
N MET A 107 3.47 -2.68 4.46
CA MET A 107 3.34 -1.27 4.79
C MET A 107 4.60 -0.72 5.46
N SER A 108 5.17 -1.45 6.42
CA SER A 108 6.43 -1.06 7.08
C SER A 108 7.61 -0.94 6.11
N LEU A 109 7.69 -1.81 5.09
CA LEU A 109 8.72 -1.72 4.04
C LEU A 109 8.52 -0.46 3.18
N ILE A 110 7.28 -0.16 2.77
CA ILE A 110 6.95 1.03 1.99
C ILE A 110 7.30 2.30 2.77
N GLU A 111 6.94 2.39 4.06
CA GLU A 111 7.28 3.50 4.94
C GLU A 111 8.80 3.65 5.12
N SER A 112 9.52 2.54 5.26
CA SER A 112 10.98 2.55 5.37
C SER A 112 11.66 3.05 4.10
N ILE A 113 11.13 2.72 2.92
CA ILE A 113 11.59 3.23 1.64
C ILE A 113 11.31 4.73 1.55
N SER A 114 10.09 5.19 1.92
CA SER A 114 9.70 6.59 1.90
C SER A 114 10.67 7.49 2.67
N VAL A 115 10.90 7.15 3.93
CA VAL A 115 11.80 7.93 4.79
C VAL A 115 13.21 8.05 4.20
N ARG A 116 13.70 6.98 3.58
CA ARG A 116 15.05 6.99 3.00
C ARG A 116 15.13 7.74 1.67
N LEU A 117 14.10 7.65 0.85
CA LEU A 117 14.01 8.44 -0.39
C LEU A 117 13.99 9.94 -0.09
N GLU A 118 13.22 10.37 0.93
CA GLU A 118 13.20 11.77 1.37
C GLU A 118 14.58 12.24 1.88
N VAL A 119 15.31 11.39 2.60
CA VAL A 119 16.67 11.72 3.07
C VAL A 119 17.60 11.89 1.87
N VAL A 120 17.63 10.94 0.96
CA VAL A 120 18.53 10.95 -0.20
C VAL A 120 18.23 12.12 -1.14
N GLU A 121 16.94 12.46 -1.37
CA GLU A 121 16.52 13.61 -2.16
C GLU A 121 17.14 14.94 -1.66
N ASN A 122 17.33 15.05 -0.35
CA ASN A 122 17.84 16.27 0.29
C ASN A 122 19.36 16.26 0.49
N MET A 123 20.06 15.23 0.07
CA MET A 123 21.52 15.14 0.15
C MET A 123 22.18 15.67 -1.13
N ASN A 124 23.35 16.28 -0.99
CA ASN A 124 24.18 16.76 -2.11
C ASN A 124 25.26 15.75 -2.51
N ALA A 125 25.20 14.54 -2.02
CA ALA A 125 26.15 13.49 -2.29
C ALA A 125 25.87 12.87 -3.68
N ASP A 126 26.92 12.69 -4.49
CA ASP A 126 26.84 12.16 -5.84
C ASP A 126 27.87 11.03 -6.12
N HIS A 127 28.66 10.68 -5.11
CA HIS A 127 29.69 9.65 -5.24
C HIS A 127 29.20 8.31 -4.64
N PHE A 128 29.26 7.29 -5.47
CA PHE A 128 28.86 5.94 -5.09
C PHE A 128 30.03 5.13 -4.55
N SER A 129 29.79 4.26 -3.56
CA SER A 129 30.70 3.18 -3.20
C SER A 129 30.71 2.09 -4.29
N PHE A 130 31.79 1.30 -4.31
CA PHE A 130 31.90 0.18 -5.24
C PHE A 130 30.71 -0.79 -5.12
N GLU A 131 30.28 -1.13 -3.90
CA GLU A 131 29.18 -2.05 -3.61
C GLU A 131 27.86 -1.52 -4.15
N VAL A 132 27.55 -0.23 -3.89
CA VAL A 132 26.33 0.41 -4.38
C VAL A 132 26.33 0.52 -5.90
N SER A 133 27.47 0.88 -6.50
CA SER A 133 27.61 0.94 -7.96
C SER A 133 27.38 -0.42 -8.61
N GLN A 134 27.90 -1.50 -8.04
CA GLN A 134 27.70 -2.87 -8.56
C GLN A 134 26.23 -3.30 -8.48
N GLU A 135 25.56 -3.01 -7.37
CA GLU A 135 24.13 -3.30 -7.21
C GLU A 135 23.27 -2.46 -8.18
N ALA A 136 23.58 -1.17 -8.32
CA ALA A 136 22.91 -0.26 -9.23
C ALA A 136 23.15 -0.62 -10.70
N LEU A 137 24.39 -0.97 -11.08
CA LEU A 137 24.73 -1.46 -12.41
C LEU A 137 23.90 -2.69 -12.77
N LYS A 138 23.84 -3.66 -11.88
CA LYS A 138 23.05 -4.88 -12.06
C LYS A 138 21.56 -4.60 -12.26
N ARG A 139 21.02 -3.60 -11.58
CA ARG A 139 19.57 -3.28 -11.58
C ARG A 139 19.18 -2.27 -12.67
N TYR A 140 20.01 -1.28 -12.94
CA TYR A 140 19.68 -0.10 -13.75
C TYR A 140 20.59 0.12 -14.93
N ASP A 141 21.59 -0.73 -15.14
CA ASP A 141 22.57 -0.61 -16.23
C ASP A 141 23.31 0.74 -16.19
N LEU A 142 23.77 1.13 -14.99
CA LEU A 142 24.58 2.33 -14.79
C LEU A 142 26.02 2.10 -15.25
N GLU A 143 26.70 3.17 -15.69
CA GLU A 143 28.14 3.14 -15.89
C GLU A 143 28.89 2.98 -14.56
N GLU A 144 30.03 2.27 -14.57
CA GLU A 144 30.85 2.06 -13.37
C GLU A 144 31.56 3.34 -12.95
N GLU A 145 30.86 4.26 -12.30
CA GLU A 145 31.47 5.38 -11.60
C GLU A 145 31.37 5.17 -10.09
N TYR A 146 32.51 4.88 -9.45
CA TYR A 146 32.59 4.86 -8.00
C TYR A 146 33.83 5.59 -7.52
N SER A 147 33.78 6.15 -6.32
CA SER A 147 34.91 6.75 -5.63
C SER A 147 35.41 5.84 -4.52
N SER A 148 36.74 5.70 -4.43
CA SER A 148 37.38 5.03 -3.29
C SER A 148 37.58 5.97 -2.10
N ASP A 149 37.51 7.27 -2.32
CA ASP A 149 37.71 8.30 -1.29
C ASP A 149 36.36 9.00 -1.02
N LEU A 150 35.52 8.32 -0.26
CA LEU A 150 34.18 8.78 0.14
C LEU A 150 34.29 9.65 1.39
N ASP A 151 33.70 10.82 1.38
CA ASP A 151 33.52 11.64 2.54
C ASP A 151 32.38 11.11 3.46
N VAL A 152 32.05 11.85 4.51
CA VAL A 152 31.01 11.42 5.46
C VAL A 152 29.63 11.47 4.83
N GLU A 153 29.37 12.47 3.99
CA GLU A 153 28.07 12.65 3.33
C GLU A 153 27.84 11.56 2.29
N ASP A 154 28.84 11.24 1.48
CA ASP A 154 28.81 10.12 0.52
C ASP A 154 28.55 8.78 1.23
N ARG A 155 29.18 8.54 2.40
CA ARG A 155 28.97 7.29 3.17
C ARG A 155 27.56 7.18 3.69
N VAL A 156 26.97 8.26 4.19
CA VAL A 156 25.57 8.28 4.63
C VAL A 156 24.61 8.10 3.46
N TYR A 157 24.90 8.74 2.34
CA TYR A 157 24.17 8.59 1.09
C TYR A 157 24.14 7.13 0.62
N ASN A 158 25.32 6.49 0.50
CA ASN A 158 25.45 5.10 0.09
C ASN A 158 24.73 4.15 1.05
N TYR A 159 24.80 4.39 2.35
CA TYR A 159 24.03 3.64 3.36
C TYR A 159 22.53 3.70 3.08
N HIS A 160 21.97 4.86 2.76
CA HIS A 160 20.54 4.98 2.47
C HIS A 160 20.19 4.28 1.15
N ILE A 161 21.00 4.42 0.09
CA ILE A 161 20.77 3.76 -1.20
C ILE A 161 20.79 2.23 -1.04
N GLU A 162 21.78 1.67 -0.33
CA GLU A 162 21.85 0.22 -0.06
C GLU A 162 20.59 -0.29 0.63
N TYR A 163 20.12 0.42 1.65
CA TYR A 163 18.91 0.01 2.35
C TYR A 163 17.62 0.20 1.53
N ILE A 164 17.55 1.21 0.67
CA ILE A 164 16.43 1.35 -0.29
C ILE A 164 16.40 0.12 -1.20
N LEU A 165 17.51 -0.24 -1.82
CA LEU A 165 17.63 -1.42 -2.69
C LEU A 165 17.19 -2.68 -1.98
N LYS A 166 17.70 -2.91 -0.76
CA LYS A 166 17.36 -4.06 0.09
C LYS A 166 15.86 -4.11 0.44
N TYR A 167 15.26 -2.98 0.84
CA TYR A 167 13.84 -2.94 1.17
C TYR A 167 12.94 -3.10 -0.05
N MET A 168 13.37 -2.61 -1.21
CA MET A 168 12.67 -2.83 -2.47
C MET A 168 12.68 -4.31 -2.87
N ASP A 169 13.78 -5.03 -2.66
CA ASP A 169 13.82 -6.47 -2.93
C ASP A 169 12.91 -7.26 -1.98
N GLN A 170 12.92 -6.92 -0.70
CA GLN A 170 12.01 -7.54 0.27
C GLN A 170 10.54 -7.22 -0.05
N LEU A 171 10.24 -5.99 -0.44
CA LEU A 171 8.89 -5.58 -0.83
C LEU A 171 8.44 -6.34 -2.08
N LYS A 172 9.31 -6.47 -3.07
CA LYS A 172 9.05 -7.24 -4.29
C LYS A 172 8.73 -8.70 -3.96
N GLU A 173 9.54 -9.35 -3.14
CA GLU A 173 9.31 -10.74 -2.69
C GLU A 173 7.95 -10.90 -1.99
N GLU A 174 7.62 -9.98 -1.08
CA GLU A 174 6.33 -10.00 -0.37
C GLU A 174 5.14 -9.83 -1.31
N ILE A 175 5.26 -9.01 -2.36
CA ILE A 175 4.17 -8.73 -3.31
C ILE A 175 4.04 -9.83 -4.36
N GLU A 176 5.15 -10.37 -4.91
CA GLU A 176 5.13 -11.39 -5.97
C GLU A 176 4.59 -12.73 -5.48
N ASN A 177 4.83 -13.07 -4.23
CA ASN A 177 4.27 -14.27 -3.59
C ASN A 177 2.74 -14.19 -3.37
N ILE A 178 2.09 -13.10 -3.79
CA ILE A 178 0.63 -12.92 -3.70
C ILE A 178 0.00 -13.16 -5.07
N LYS A 179 -0.76 -14.25 -5.18
CA LYS A 179 -1.65 -14.46 -6.32
C LYS A 179 -2.92 -13.64 -6.09
N VAL A 180 -3.03 -12.49 -6.74
CA VAL A 180 -4.31 -11.78 -6.89
C VAL A 180 -5.14 -12.62 -7.88
N LYS A 181 -6.32 -13.05 -7.42
CA LYS A 181 -7.26 -13.83 -8.24
C LYS A 181 -8.06 -12.91 -9.15
#